data_6478e26e477f667bcb47d7fcd9541a1b
#
_entry.id   6478e26e477f667bcb47d7fcd9541a1b
#
_cell.length_a   1.000
_cell.length_b   1.000
_cell.length_c   1.000
_cell.angle_alpha   90.00
_cell.angle_beta   90.00
_cell.angle_gamma   90.00
#
_symmetry.space_group_name_H-M   'P 1'
#
loop_
_entity.id
_entity.type
_entity.pdbx_description
1 polymer ?
#
loop_
_entity_poly.entity_id
_entity_poly.type
_entity_poly.pdbx_seq_one_letter_code
_entity_poly.pdbx_strand_id
1 'polypeptide(L)'
;MLRAGPMTLKFADGELRYLHAGGREIVRRIYFAVRDHRWDTAMPRFSVLRVEKGGDSFGIELAADCRTATADYSWRGRITGTAEGVLTFEADGVANRDFGSNRIGLCVLFGSDSLAGQTFATAGESGERAGEFPRLVAPALVAEKFRELRYTTASGVTVCAGMGGAVFDMEDQRNYGDSSFKAYAPLPYAYPAVAAGSSASQILRLAVEGAARAPLGAAETRVRIGGIIAGARIPKLAETAPGTREVDFFAVNTHRAAHAAVRRLQFAFNPALHLPDDDTFMENPSALPDMVRTARIIAPGAAIRIDPITFDSQHPRPARDPRNASQFGAVWSALVVKYLALAGVGEAAFAIDGGPARAVLRELAAFAGCAVRETVVAAEGRAPVEALAIDDGPGVRLWLMNTTDLPQRVLLADGDVFTPLELAPHEIWRGNRAR
;
A
#
# COMPACT_ATOMS: atom_id res chain seq x y z
N MET A 1 15.12 9.13 7.37
CA MET A 1 15.11 9.59 5.96
C MET A 1 16.50 9.53 5.38
N LEU A 2 16.64 9.09 4.14
CA LEU A 2 17.85 9.05 3.32
C LEU A 2 17.65 9.89 2.06
N ARG A 3 18.75 10.22 1.39
CA ARG A 3 18.75 10.98 0.13
C ARG A 3 19.70 10.34 -0.89
N ALA A 4 19.25 10.27 -2.13
CA ALA A 4 20.06 9.93 -3.31
C ALA A 4 19.83 11.01 -4.38
N GLY A 5 20.65 12.05 -4.40
CA GLY A 5 20.46 13.22 -5.25
C GLY A 5 19.09 13.87 -5.07
N PRO A 6 18.23 13.91 -6.11
CA PRO A 6 16.89 14.47 -6.02
C PRO A 6 15.88 13.55 -5.32
N MET A 7 16.22 12.28 -5.07
CA MET A 7 15.33 11.33 -4.40
C MET A 7 15.45 11.40 -2.88
N THR A 8 14.32 11.28 -2.19
CA THR A 8 14.22 11.04 -0.74
C THR A 8 13.52 9.73 -0.47
N LEU A 9 13.87 9.04 0.61
CA LEU A 9 13.30 7.74 0.97
C LEU A 9 13.44 7.42 2.46
N LYS A 10 12.58 6.53 2.96
CA LYS A 10 12.68 5.94 4.31
C LYS A 10 13.41 4.60 4.19
N PHE A 11 14.37 4.35 5.06
CA PHE A 11 14.93 3.02 5.31
C PHE A 11 14.48 2.58 6.69
N ALA A 12 13.82 1.42 6.75
CA ALA A 12 13.37 0.80 7.97
C ALA A 12 13.32 -0.72 7.77
N ASP A 13 13.67 -1.49 8.79
CA ASP A 13 13.55 -2.95 8.80
C ASP A 13 14.13 -3.65 7.55
N GLY A 14 15.29 -3.18 7.10
CA GLY A 14 15.99 -3.72 5.93
C GLY A 14 15.35 -3.42 4.57
N GLU A 15 14.39 -2.53 4.51
CA GLU A 15 13.60 -2.18 3.33
C GLU A 15 13.66 -0.69 3.01
N LEU A 16 13.36 -0.36 1.77
CA LEU A 16 13.21 1.01 1.31
C LEU A 16 11.73 1.32 1.08
N ARG A 17 11.27 2.45 1.61
CA ARG A 17 9.88 2.89 1.47
C ARG A 17 9.78 4.35 1.06
N TYR A 18 8.67 4.67 0.40
CA TYR A 18 8.29 6.03 0.05
C TYR A 18 9.39 6.79 -0.68
N LEU A 19 9.84 6.22 -1.79
CA LEU A 19 10.78 6.90 -2.66
C LEU A 19 10.06 8.04 -3.38
N HIS A 20 10.49 9.25 -3.13
CA HIS A 20 9.91 10.46 -3.72
C HIS A 20 10.93 11.18 -4.59
N ALA A 21 10.46 11.74 -5.71
CA ALA A 21 11.21 12.64 -6.56
C ALA A 21 10.25 13.64 -7.21
N GLY A 22 10.66 14.91 -7.35
CA GLY A 22 9.80 15.96 -7.91
C GLY A 22 8.49 16.15 -7.17
N GLY A 23 8.47 15.96 -5.83
CA GLY A 23 7.29 16.09 -4.97
C GLY A 23 6.25 14.97 -5.12
N ARG A 24 6.60 13.85 -5.77
CA ARG A 24 5.72 12.69 -5.97
C ARG A 24 6.37 11.40 -5.52
N GLU A 25 5.55 10.47 -5.00
CA GLU A 25 5.98 9.09 -4.79
C GLU A 25 6.22 8.44 -6.15
N ILE A 26 7.42 7.87 -6.32
CA ILE A 26 7.83 7.14 -7.52
C ILE A 26 7.85 5.63 -7.28
N VAL A 27 8.25 5.18 -6.10
CA VAL A 27 8.21 3.77 -5.68
C VAL A 27 7.73 3.73 -4.23
N ARG A 28 6.74 2.88 -3.95
CA ARG A 28 6.18 2.69 -2.61
C ARG A 28 7.11 1.93 -1.70
N ARG A 29 7.65 0.79 -2.19
CA ARG A 29 8.45 -0.12 -1.38
C ARG A 29 9.40 -0.93 -2.24
N ILE A 30 10.60 -1.21 -1.72
CA ILE A 30 11.54 -2.19 -2.25
C ILE A 30 11.96 -3.09 -1.11
N TYR A 31 11.77 -4.39 -1.26
CA TYR A 31 12.12 -5.38 -0.24
C TYR A 31 12.51 -6.72 -0.87
N PHE A 32 13.18 -7.58 -0.10
CA PHE A 32 13.51 -8.94 -0.52
C PHE A 32 12.55 -9.92 0.17
N ALA A 33 11.80 -10.68 -0.61
CA ALA A 33 10.83 -11.64 -0.12
C ALA A 33 11.37 -13.06 -0.17
N VAL A 34 11.10 -13.85 0.88
CA VAL A 34 11.23 -15.31 0.90
C VAL A 34 9.88 -15.88 1.34
N ARG A 35 9.23 -16.67 0.48
CA ARG A 35 7.96 -17.33 0.78
C ARG A 35 8.07 -18.82 0.53
N ASP A 36 7.52 -19.60 1.43
CA ASP A 36 7.46 -21.05 1.25
C ASP A 36 6.35 -21.48 0.27
N HIS A 37 6.21 -22.79 0.06
CA HIS A 37 5.22 -23.38 -0.85
C HIS A 37 3.75 -23.15 -0.42
N ARG A 38 3.51 -22.69 0.81
CA ARG A 38 2.19 -22.36 1.36
C ARG A 38 1.90 -20.87 1.32
N TRP A 39 2.76 -20.07 0.69
CA TRP A 39 2.74 -18.62 0.69
C TRP A 39 3.07 -17.96 2.02
N ASP A 40 3.55 -18.74 3.03
CA ASP A 40 4.03 -18.15 4.27
C ASP A 40 5.27 -17.29 3.99
N THR A 41 5.21 -16.04 4.43
CA THR A 41 6.37 -15.17 4.37
C THR A 41 7.32 -15.50 5.51
N ALA A 42 8.53 -15.94 5.18
CA ALA A 42 9.61 -16.07 6.14
C ALA A 42 10.10 -14.67 6.49
N MET A 43 9.54 -14.08 7.55
CA MET A 43 9.88 -12.71 7.99
C MET A 43 11.38 -12.64 8.30
N PRO A 44 12.11 -11.69 7.70
CA PRO A 44 13.54 -11.58 7.87
C PRO A 44 13.89 -11.04 9.26
N ARG A 45 14.96 -11.57 9.83
CA ARG A 45 15.67 -10.98 10.97
C ARG A 45 16.89 -10.26 10.42
N PHE A 46 16.87 -8.94 10.50
CA PHE A 46 17.91 -8.10 9.94
C PHE A 46 19.06 -7.84 10.91
N SER A 47 20.27 -7.80 10.34
CA SER A 47 21.47 -7.23 10.96
C SER A 47 22.02 -6.15 10.03
N VAL A 48 21.97 -4.90 10.46
CA VAL A 48 22.61 -3.81 9.72
C VAL A 48 24.11 -3.83 10.04
N LEU A 49 24.92 -4.10 9.02
CA LEU A 49 26.37 -4.29 9.17
C LEU A 49 27.10 -2.95 9.06
N ARG A 50 26.66 -2.07 8.15
CA ARG A 50 27.25 -0.76 7.91
C ARG A 50 26.22 0.23 7.42
N VAL A 51 26.32 1.47 7.86
CA VAL A 51 25.54 2.59 7.35
C VAL A 51 26.47 3.78 7.16
N GLU A 52 26.53 4.28 5.94
CA GLU A 52 27.21 5.53 5.58
C GLU A 52 26.17 6.52 5.07
N LYS A 53 26.19 7.75 5.61
CA LYS A 53 25.29 8.81 5.18
C LYS A 53 26.10 10.02 4.77
N GLY A 54 25.96 10.42 3.50
CA GLY A 54 26.36 11.71 2.98
C GLY A 54 25.20 12.71 2.94
N GLY A 55 25.44 13.91 2.44
CA GLY A 55 24.39 14.90 2.23
C GLY A 55 23.38 14.49 1.16
N ASP A 56 23.84 13.88 0.08
CA ASP A 56 23.06 13.48 -1.10
C ASP A 56 23.30 12.03 -1.53
N SER A 57 24.00 11.26 -0.71
CA SER A 57 24.36 9.88 -0.97
C SER A 57 24.31 9.04 0.29
N PHE A 58 24.20 7.73 0.15
CA PHE A 58 24.28 6.80 1.25
C PHE A 58 24.74 5.41 0.79
N GLY A 59 25.24 4.64 1.75
CA GLY A 59 25.56 3.22 1.59
C GLY A 59 25.08 2.43 2.80
N ILE A 60 24.45 1.29 2.56
CA ILE A 60 23.96 0.39 3.60
C ILE A 60 24.38 -1.02 3.23
N GLU A 61 24.97 -1.75 4.17
CA GLU A 61 25.20 -3.18 4.09
C GLU A 61 24.40 -3.88 5.18
N LEU A 62 23.70 -4.94 4.83
CA LEU A 62 22.85 -5.68 5.74
C LEU A 62 22.91 -7.18 5.47
N ALA A 63 22.56 -7.96 6.47
CA ALA A 63 22.33 -9.39 6.35
C ALA A 63 20.94 -9.71 6.92
N ALA A 64 20.32 -10.75 6.41
CA ALA A 64 19.01 -11.20 6.84
C ALA A 64 18.92 -12.71 6.89
N ASP A 65 18.29 -13.23 7.94
CA ASP A 65 17.92 -14.63 8.10
C ASP A 65 16.40 -14.76 8.03
N CYS A 66 15.93 -15.55 7.07
CA CYS A 66 14.51 -15.79 6.82
C CYS A 66 14.18 -17.24 7.19
N ARG A 67 13.48 -17.46 8.31
CA ARG A 67 13.20 -18.80 8.84
C ARG A 67 11.73 -19.01 9.17
N THR A 68 11.19 -20.14 8.71
CA THR A 68 9.92 -20.71 9.13
C THR A 68 10.12 -22.17 9.53
N ALA A 69 9.05 -22.87 9.85
CA ALA A 69 9.13 -24.32 10.06
C ALA A 69 9.56 -25.07 8.79
N THR A 70 9.29 -24.52 7.61
CA THR A 70 9.51 -25.15 6.31
C THR A 70 10.65 -24.53 5.51
N ALA A 71 10.97 -23.26 5.67
CA ALA A 71 11.99 -22.54 4.92
C ALA A 71 13.14 -22.06 5.82
N ASP A 72 14.37 -22.08 5.28
CA ASP A 72 15.56 -21.46 5.88
C ASP A 72 16.44 -20.89 4.76
N TYR A 73 16.51 -19.56 4.71
CA TYR A 73 17.20 -18.81 3.66
C TYR A 73 17.91 -17.60 4.27
N SER A 74 19.17 -17.40 3.94
CA SER A 74 19.94 -16.23 4.36
C SER A 74 20.35 -15.41 3.15
N TRP A 75 20.36 -14.09 3.29
CA TRP A 75 20.81 -13.21 2.22
C TRP A 75 21.57 -11.99 2.76
N ARG A 76 22.40 -11.40 1.91
CA ARG A 76 23.10 -10.14 2.15
C ARG A 76 22.62 -9.10 1.16
N GLY A 77 22.45 -7.87 1.62
CA GLY A 77 22.06 -6.73 0.81
C GLY A 77 23.09 -5.63 0.86
N ARG A 78 23.30 -5.00 -0.30
CA ARG A 78 24.02 -3.74 -0.44
C ARG A 78 23.11 -2.73 -1.10
N ILE A 79 22.85 -1.62 -0.42
CA ILE A 79 21.99 -0.56 -0.93
C ILE A 79 22.80 0.71 -1.00
N THR A 80 22.86 1.33 -2.17
CA THR A 80 23.58 2.59 -2.39
C THR A 80 22.70 3.62 -3.07
N GLY A 81 22.80 4.86 -2.62
CA GLY A 81 22.20 6.02 -3.27
C GLY A 81 23.28 7.02 -3.61
N THR A 82 23.29 7.52 -4.86
CA THR A 82 24.31 8.48 -5.33
C THR A 82 23.75 9.89 -5.47
N ALA A 83 24.65 10.88 -5.51
CA ALA A 83 24.29 12.29 -5.69
C ALA A 83 23.64 12.56 -7.07
N GLU A 84 23.90 11.71 -8.07
CA GLU A 84 23.35 11.78 -9.42
C GLU A 84 21.91 11.26 -9.52
N GLY A 85 21.32 10.80 -8.41
CA GLY A 85 19.96 10.29 -8.39
C GLY A 85 19.83 8.83 -8.85
N VAL A 86 20.84 8.02 -8.57
CA VAL A 86 20.81 6.57 -8.80
C VAL A 86 20.75 5.84 -7.47
N LEU A 87 19.79 4.93 -7.35
CA LEU A 87 19.67 3.98 -6.25
C LEU A 87 19.96 2.58 -6.79
N THR A 88 20.80 1.82 -6.08
CA THR A 88 21.06 0.42 -6.38
C THR A 88 20.78 -0.44 -5.16
N PHE A 89 20.05 -1.54 -5.33
CA PHE A 89 19.83 -2.57 -4.32
C PHE A 89 20.30 -3.90 -4.89
N GLU A 90 21.41 -4.41 -4.38
CA GLU A 90 21.97 -5.73 -4.68
C GLU A 90 21.59 -6.68 -3.53
N ALA A 91 21.17 -7.90 -3.87
CA ALA A 91 20.82 -8.93 -2.90
C ALA A 91 21.34 -10.28 -3.35
N ASP A 92 22.18 -10.89 -2.52
CA ASP A 92 22.77 -12.20 -2.72
C ASP A 92 22.33 -13.13 -1.59
N GLY A 93 21.70 -14.24 -1.93
CA GLY A 93 21.18 -15.15 -0.93
C GLY A 93 21.40 -16.61 -1.23
N VAL A 94 21.28 -17.44 -0.20
CA VAL A 94 21.50 -18.88 -0.25
C VAL A 94 20.48 -19.62 0.60
N ALA A 95 19.99 -20.75 0.10
CA ALA A 95 19.16 -21.67 0.85
C ALA A 95 20.01 -22.49 1.83
N ASN A 96 19.64 -22.45 3.13
CA ASN A 96 20.37 -23.20 4.16
C ASN A 96 19.84 -24.64 4.33
N ARG A 97 18.71 -24.96 3.73
CA ARG A 97 18.07 -26.28 3.70
C ARG A 97 17.23 -26.44 2.44
N ASP A 98 16.84 -27.67 2.13
CA ASP A 98 15.84 -27.93 1.10
C ASP A 98 14.46 -27.43 1.54
N PHE A 99 13.77 -26.69 0.68
CA PHE A 99 12.37 -26.28 0.92
C PHE A 99 11.63 -25.98 -0.38
N GLY A 100 10.29 -26.08 -0.34
CA GLY A 100 9.45 -25.58 -1.42
C GLY A 100 9.26 -24.06 -1.29
N SER A 101 9.36 -23.33 -2.40
CA SER A 101 9.25 -21.88 -2.40
C SER A 101 8.33 -21.37 -3.49
N ASN A 102 7.55 -20.31 -3.16
CA ASN A 102 6.74 -19.54 -4.12
C ASN A 102 7.40 -18.22 -4.49
N ARG A 103 8.35 -17.73 -3.69
CA ARG A 103 9.01 -16.44 -3.92
C ARG A 103 10.36 -16.38 -3.25
N ILE A 104 11.39 -16.05 -4.02
CA ILE A 104 12.69 -15.63 -3.51
C ILE A 104 13.17 -14.49 -4.39
N GLY A 105 13.36 -13.30 -3.81
CA GLY A 105 13.95 -12.19 -4.53
C GLY A 105 13.35 -10.82 -4.23
N LEU A 106 13.87 -9.83 -4.95
CA LEU A 106 13.44 -8.45 -4.85
C LEU A 106 12.00 -8.26 -5.34
N CYS A 107 11.24 -7.51 -4.58
CA CYS A 107 9.91 -7.03 -4.91
C CYS A 107 9.94 -5.49 -4.94
N VAL A 108 9.37 -4.90 -5.99
CA VAL A 108 9.25 -3.45 -6.14
C VAL A 108 7.78 -3.10 -6.23
N LEU A 109 7.28 -2.30 -5.29
CA LEU A 109 5.90 -1.86 -5.23
C LEU A 109 5.78 -0.42 -5.74
N PHE A 110 4.86 -0.22 -6.65
CA PHE A 110 4.51 1.08 -7.23
C PHE A 110 3.11 1.46 -6.73
N GLY A 111 2.95 2.63 -6.10
CA GLY A 111 1.68 3.07 -5.54
C GLY A 111 0.59 3.19 -6.60
N SER A 112 -0.53 2.50 -6.44
CA SER A 112 -1.63 2.56 -7.41
C SER A 112 -2.36 3.90 -7.38
N ASP A 113 -2.42 4.56 -6.24
CA ASP A 113 -2.96 5.90 -6.05
C ASP A 113 -2.19 6.99 -6.82
N SER A 114 -0.87 6.76 -7.05
CA SER A 114 0.00 7.69 -7.77
C SER A 114 0.11 7.39 -9.26
N LEU A 115 0.00 6.11 -9.67
CA LEU A 115 0.38 5.67 -11.01
C LEU A 115 -0.77 5.12 -11.87
N ALA A 116 -1.93 4.76 -11.31
CA ALA A 116 -3.04 4.25 -12.11
C ALA A 116 -3.43 5.23 -13.24
N GLY A 117 -3.38 4.73 -14.48
CA GLY A 117 -3.62 5.49 -15.70
C GLY A 117 -2.39 6.18 -16.29
N GLN A 118 -1.21 6.03 -15.68
CA GLN A 118 0.06 6.46 -16.30
C GLN A 118 0.55 5.40 -17.27
N THR A 119 1.18 5.83 -18.35
CA THR A 119 1.82 4.92 -19.31
C THR A 119 3.19 4.51 -18.83
N PHE A 120 3.61 3.31 -19.21
CA PHE A 120 4.97 2.82 -19.02
C PHE A 120 5.48 2.10 -20.26
N ALA A 121 6.79 1.91 -20.33
CA ALA A 121 7.43 1.00 -21.26
C ALA A 121 8.22 -0.04 -20.48
N THR A 122 8.21 -1.28 -20.95
CA THR A 122 9.07 -2.36 -20.45
C THR A 122 9.97 -2.85 -21.57
N ALA A 123 11.18 -3.27 -21.22
CA ALA A 123 12.10 -3.93 -22.15
C ALA A 123 12.61 -5.24 -21.56
N GLY A 124 12.77 -6.25 -22.42
CA GLY A 124 13.22 -7.59 -22.06
C GLY A 124 13.66 -8.37 -23.30
N GLU A 125 13.77 -9.69 -23.18
CA GLU A 125 14.21 -10.55 -24.29
C GLU A 125 13.29 -10.47 -25.53
N SER A 126 12.01 -10.13 -25.32
CA SER A 126 11.02 -9.98 -26.40
C SER A 126 10.96 -8.56 -27.00
N GLY A 127 11.95 -7.70 -26.68
CA GLY A 127 12.00 -6.31 -27.08
C GLY A 127 11.25 -5.35 -26.14
N GLU A 128 10.97 -4.15 -26.65
CA GLU A 128 10.26 -3.11 -25.91
C GLU A 128 8.74 -3.24 -26.08
N ARG A 129 8.00 -2.99 -25.00
CA ARG A 129 6.53 -3.00 -24.99
C ARG A 129 6.00 -1.81 -24.22
N ALA A 130 5.01 -1.12 -24.78
CA ALA A 130 4.26 -0.09 -24.09
C ALA A 130 3.09 -0.70 -23.31
N GLY A 131 2.78 -0.10 -22.15
CA GLY A 131 1.65 -0.48 -21.30
C GLY A 131 1.09 0.73 -20.56
N GLU A 132 0.06 0.48 -19.77
CA GLU A 132 -0.56 1.45 -18.84
C GLU A 132 -0.74 0.78 -17.49
N PHE A 133 -0.42 1.48 -16.40
CA PHE A 133 -0.84 1.07 -15.07
C PHE A 133 -2.37 1.10 -15.00
N PRO A 134 -3.05 -0.03 -14.88
CA PRO A 134 -4.49 -0.08 -15.12
C PRO A 134 -5.29 0.73 -14.10
N ARG A 135 -6.27 1.52 -14.58
CA ARG A 135 -7.22 2.25 -13.71
C ARG A 135 -8.19 1.31 -13.00
N LEU A 136 -8.67 0.29 -13.72
CA LEU A 136 -9.45 -0.81 -13.16
C LEU A 136 -8.49 -1.90 -12.68
N VAL A 137 -8.88 -2.64 -11.66
CA VAL A 137 -8.04 -3.75 -11.16
C VAL A 137 -7.91 -4.82 -12.26
N ALA A 138 -6.67 -5.09 -12.66
CA ALA A 138 -6.39 -6.06 -13.70
C ALA A 138 -6.54 -7.50 -13.15
N PRO A 139 -7.27 -8.40 -13.85
CA PRO A 139 -7.42 -9.79 -13.42
C PRO A 139 -6.21 -10.67 -13.74
N ALA A 140 -5.27 -10.16 -14.53
CA ALA A 140 -4.07 -10.84 -15.00
C ALA A 140 -2.84 -9.96 -14.77
N LEU A 141 -1.67 -10.46 -15.20
CA LEU A 141 -0.43 -9.69 -15.13
C LEU A 141 -0.55 -8.37 -15.90
N VAL A 142 0.01 -7.30 -15.33
CA VAL A 142 0.06 -5.96 -15.94
C VAL A 142 1.20 -5.89 -16.96
N ALA A 143 2.32 -6.55 -16.67
CA ALA A 143 3.45 -6.71 -17.59
C ALA A 143 4.16 -8.04 -17.30
N GLU A 144 4.80 -8.60 -18.31
CA GLU A 144 5.44 -9.92 -18.26
C GLU A 144 6.85 -9.89 -18.83
N LYS A 145 7.74 -10.67 -18.24
CA LYS A 145 9.06 -11.04 -18.76
C LYS A 145 9.94 -9.85 -19.14
N PHE A 146 10.01 -8.86 -18.28
CA PHE A 146 10.81 -7.66 -18.50
C PHE A 146 12.04 -7.62 -17.57
N ARG A 147 13.04 -6.82 -17.96
CA ARG A 147 14.22 -6.47 -17.20
C ARG A 147 14.37 -4.97 -16.99
N GLU A 148 13.60 -4.18 -17.71
CA GLU A 148 13.57 -2.73 -17.59
C GLU A 148 12.12 -2.24 -17.55
N LEU A 149 11.86 -1.26 -16.71
CA LEU A 149 10.60 -0.54 -16.62
C LEU A 149 10.90 0.96 -16.65
N ARG A 150 10.23 1.70 -17.55
CA ARG A 150 10.33 3.16 -17.64
C ARG A 150 8.94 3.79 -17.65
N TYR A 151 8.77 4.84 -16.85
CA TYR A 151 7.54 5.64 -16.84
C TYR A 151 7.83 7.07 -16.45
N THR A 152 6.91 8.00 -16.80
CA THR A 152 7.01 9.41 -16.43
C THR A 152 5.84 9.77 -15.52
N THR A 153 6.12 10.34 -14.36
CA THR A 153 5.11 10.79 -13.40
C THR A 153 4.36 12.02 -13.91
N ALA A 154 3.20 12.32 -13.34
CA ALA A 154 2.44 13.52 -13.67
C ALA A 154 3.23 14.84 -13.39
N SER A 155 4.27 14.81 -12.57
CA SER A 155 5.17 15.96 -12.34
C SER A 155 6.33 16.06 -13.35
N GLY A 156 6.37 15.20 -14.37
CA GLY A 156 7.40 15.20 -15.41
C GLY A 156 8.69 14.48 -15.04
N VAL A 157 8.75 13.81 -13.91
CA VAL A 157 9.91 13.00 -13.52
C VAL A 157 9.86 11.66 -14.22
N THR A 158 10.89 11.32 -14.97
CA THR A 158 11.06 10.01 -15.59
C THR A 158 11.81 9.08 -14.66
N VAL A 159 11.27 7.89 -14.46
CA VAL A 159 11.82 6.81 -13.64
C VAL A 159 12.25 5.67 -14.54
N CYS A 160 13.50 5.23 -14.40
CA CYS A 160 14.07 4.09 -15.10
C CYS A 160 14.48 3.03 -14.06
N ALA A 161 13.87 1.85 -14.09
CA ALA A 161 14.20 0.73 -13.22
C ALA A 161 14.77 -0.42 -14.04
N GLY A 162 16.04 -0.74 -13.83
CA GLY A 162 16.73 -1.90 -14.41
C GLY A 162 16.83 -3.03 -13.40
N MET A 163 16.50 -4.26 -13.82
CA MET A 163 16.41 -5.46 -12.97
C MET A 163 17.32 -6.55 -13.54
N GLY A 164 18.32 -6.93 -12.75
CA GLY A 164 19.30 -7.97 -13.11
C GLY A 164 19.17 -9.23 -12.26
N GLY A 165 19.78 -10.33 -12.73
CA GLY A 165 19.77 -11.62 -12.06
C GLY A 165 18.52 -12.46 -12.27
N ALA A 166 17.41 -11.84 -12.70
CA ALA A 166 16.16 -12.52 -13.02
C ALA A 166 15.33 -11.71 -14.04
N VAL A 167 14.32 -12.35 -14.60
CA VAL A 167 13.26 -11.71 -15.40
C VAL A 167 12.09 -11.41 -14.47
N PHE A 168 11.42 -10.27 -14.65
CA PHE A 168 10.35 -9.82 -13.77
C PHE A 168 8.98 -9.83 -14.47
N ASP A 169 7.95 -10.08 -13.68
CA ASP A 169 6.55 -9.87 -14.01
C ASP A 169 5.98 -8.78 -13.10
N MET A 170 4.87 -8.16 -13.51
CA MET A 170 4.15 -7.17 -12.70
C MET A 170 2.70 -7.55 -12.51
N GLU A 171 2.25 -7.61 -11.25
CA GLU A 171 0.88 -7.89 -10.82
C GLU A 171 0.18 -6.64 -10.28
N ASP A 172 -1.14 -6.62 -10.42
CA ASP A 172 -2.00 -5.65 -9.76
C ASP A 172 -2.40 -6.16 -8.36
N GLN A 173 -1.76 -5.63 -7.33
CA GLN A 173 -1.95 -6.09 -5.96
C GLN A 173 -3.27 -5.65 -5.33
N ARG A 174 -4.01 -4.73 -5.98
CA ARG A 174 -5.37 -4.36 -5.56
C ARG A 174 -6.34 -5.55 -5.61
N ASN A 175 -6.02 -6.60 -6.37
CA ASN A 175 -6.72 -7.89 -6.30
C ASN A 175 -6.74 -8.51 -4.90
N TYR A 176 -5.73 -8.19 -4.10
CA TYR A 176 -5.51 -8.72 -2.76
C TYR A 176 -5.68 -7.64 -1.67
N GLY A 177 -6.22 -6.48 -2.03
CA GLY A 177 -6.42 -5.37 -1.11
C GLY A 177 -5.19 -4.46 -0.91
N ASP A 178 -4.05 -4.69 -1.57
CA ASP A 178 -2.88 -3.84 -1.46
C ASP A 178 -2.94 -2.70 -2.49
N SER A 179 -2.70 -1.47 -2.06
CA SER A 179 -2.75 -0.29 -2.92
C SER A 179 -1.50 -0.12 -3.78
N SER A 180 -1.14 -1.15 -4.57
CA SER A 180 0.08 -1.14 -5.36
C SER A 180 0.04 -2.03 -6.61
N PHE A 181 0.98 -1.78 -7.53
CA PHE A 181 1.44 -2.72 -8.55
C PHE A 181 2.78 -3.29 -8.09
N LYS A 182 2.99 -4.60 -8.20
CA LYS A 182 4.19 -5.26 -7.72
C LYS A 182 4.97 -5.91 -8.85
N ALA A 183 6.21 -5.44 -9.10
CA ALA A 183 7.17 -6.12 -9.93
C ALA A 183 7.98 -7.12 -9.08
N TYR A 184 8.20 -8.32 -9.61
CA TYR A 184 8.89 -9.40 -8.94
C TYR A 184 9.42 -10.45 -9.92
N ALA A 185 10.41 -11.23 -9.52
CA ALA A 185 10.86 -12.40 -10.28
C ALA A 185 9.94 -13.60 -9.97
N PRO A 186 9.18 -14.11 -10.94
CA PRO A 186 8.37 -15.31 -10.74
C PRO A 186 9.26 -16.54 -10.59
N LEU A 187 8.85 -17.47 -9.72
CA LEU A 187 9.38 -18.82 -9.71
C LEU A 187 8.49 -19.73 -10.58
N PRO A 188 9.02 -20.82 -11.12
CA PRO A 188 8.22 -21.77 -11.86
C PRO A 188 7.03 -22.27 -11.03
N TYR A 189 5.85 -22.34 -11.63
CA TYR A 189 4.59 -22.69 -10.93
C TYR A 189 4.54 -24.06 -10.28
N ALA A 190 5.48 -24.93 -10.56
CA ALA A 190 5.52 -26.28 -9.99
C ALA A 190 6.08 -26.33 -8.54
N TYR A 191 6.12 -25.20 -7.84
CA TYR A 191 6.72 -25.12 -6.50
C TYR A 191 8.09 -25.83 -6.44
N PRO A 192 9.12 -25.30 -7.12
CA PRO A 192 10.39 -25.97 -7.19
C PRO A 192 10.91 -26.17 -5.79
N ALA A 193 11.39 -27.39 -5.52
CA ALA A 193 12.23 -27.61 -4.37
C ALA A 193 13.48 -26.76 -4.58
N VAL A 194 13.71 -25.84 -3.66
CA VAL A 194 14.96 -25.10 -3.58
C VAL A 194 15.92 -25.96 -2.78
N ALA A 195 16.98 -26.45 -3.41
CA ALA A 195 17.96 -27.29 -2.74
C ALA A 195 18.85 -26.47 -1.81
N ALA A 196 19.28 -27.05 -0.72
CA ALA A 196 20.31 -26.46 0.14
C ALA A 196 21.58 -26.12 -0.68
N GLY A 197 22.12 -24.91 -0.42
CA GLY A 197 23.26 -24.38 -1.18
C GLY A 197 22.85 -23.68 -2.50
N SER A 198 21.58 -23.75 -2.94
CA SER A 198 21.13 -22.97 -4.09
C SER A 198 21.21 -21.48 -3.76
N SER A 199 21.80 -20.70 -4.67
CA SER A 199 21.97 -19.25 -4.51
C SER A 199 21.15 -18.49 -5.55
N ALA A 200 20.73 -17.27 -5.18
CA ALA A 200 20.12 -16.31 -6.07
C ALA A 200 20.78 -14.95 -5.85
N SER A 201 21.14 -14.27 -6.95
CA SER A 201 21.66 -12.92 -6.96
C SER A 201 20.75 -12.06 -7.80
N GLN A 202 20.27 -10.94 -7.24
CA GLN A 202 19.42 -9.98 -7.93
C GLN A 202 19.90 -8.56 -7.68
N ILE A 203 19.71 -7.71 -8.66
CA ILE A 203 20.02 -6.28 -8.59
C ILE A 203 18.86 -5.47 -9.13
N LEU A 204 18.47 -4.45 -8.40
CA LEU A 204 17.62 -3.37 -8.88
C LEU A 204 18.46 -2.09 -8.96
N ARG A 205 18.46 -1.44 -10.13
CA ARG A 205 19.00 -0.11 -10.33
C ARG A 205 17.90 0.84 -10.73
N LEU A 206 17.64 1.84 -9.91
CA LEU A 206 16.61 2.87 -10.14
C LEU A 206 17.29 4.20 -10.37
N ALA A 207 16.95 4.87 -11.47
CA ALA A 207 17.42 6.21 -11.81
C ALA A 207 16.25 7.14 -12.07
N VAL A 208 16.39 8.42 -11.75
CA VAL A 208 15.40 9.46 -12.00
C VAL A 208 15.99 10.57 -12.86
N GLU A 209 15.19 11.06 -13.80
CA GLU A 209 15.54 12.17 -14.69
C GLU A 209 14.48 13.27 -14.59
N GLY A 210 14.87 14.52 -14.74
CA GLY A 210 13.95 15.67 -14.71
C GLY A 210 13.46 16.07 -13.30
N ALA A 211 14.00 15.46 -12.24
CA ALA A 211 13.61 15.78 -10.88
C ALA A 211 14.46 16.94 -10.33
N ALA A 212 13.82 18.00 -9.84
CA ALA A 212 14.48 19.02 -9.04
C ALA A 212 14.76 18.49 -7.63
N ARG A 213 15.88 18.93 -7.05
CA ARG A 213 16.19 18.63 -5.66
C ARG A 213 15.23 19.37 -4.73
N ALA A 214 14.43 18.64 -3.97
CA ALA A 214 13.61 19.23 -2.92
C ALA A 214 14.45 19.44 -1.64
N PRO A 215 14.21 20.50 -0.85
CA PRO A 215 14.83 20.64 0.46
C PRO A 215 14.43 19.46 1.35
N LEU A 216 15.34 18.98 2.21
CA LEU A 216 15.00 18.11 3.34
C LEU A 216 14.52 19.02 4.47
N GLY A 217 13.24 19.22 4.58
CA GLY A 217 12.62 19.92 5.68
C GLY A 217 11.35 19.17 6.09
N ALA A 218 10.99 19.20 7.34
CA ALA A 218 9.66 18.79 7.77
C ALA A 218 8.68 19.87 7.27
N ALA A 219 8.19 19.73 6.03
CA ALA A 219 7.09 20.57 5.58
C ALA A 219 5.90 20.26 6.48
N GLU A 220 5.31 21.30 7.06
CA GLU A 220 4.14 21.16 7.92
C GLU A 220 2.99 20.53 7.13
N THR A 221 2.41 19.48 7.68
CA THR A 221 1.20 18.87 7.10
C THR A 221 0.06 19.89 7.16
N ARG A 222 -0.51 20.22 6.00
CA ARG A 222 -1.61 21.17 5.89
C ARG A 222 -2.87 20.46 5.45
N VAL A 223 -3.98 20.71 6.14
CA VAL A 223 -5.30 20.15 5.82
C VAL A 223 -6.26 21.24 5.43
N ARG A 224 -6.89 21.08 4.28
CA ARG A 224 -7.99 21.96 3.79
C ARG A 224 -9.24 21.14 3.53
N ILE A 225 -10.41 21.74 3.78
CA ILE A 225 -11.71 21.15 3.50
C ILE A 225 -12.27 21.84 2.27
N GLY A 226 -12.67 21.05 1.28
CA GLY A 226 -13.27 21.51 0.03
C GLY A 226 -14.79 21.36 -0.01
N GLY A 227 -15.32 21.26 -1.22
CA GLY A 227 -16.74 21.05 -1.50
C GLY A 227 -17.23 19.64 -1.20
N ILE A 228 -18.53 19.42 -1.35
CA ILE A 228 -19.14 18.08 -1.26
C ILE A 228 -18.71 17.27 -2.49
N ILE A 229 -18.27 16.04 -2.24
CA ILE A 229 -17.95 15.08 -3.30
C ILE A 229 -19.24 14.41 -3.77
N ALA A 230 -19.55 14.52 -5.06
CA ALA A 230 -20.74 13.92 -5.62
C ALA A 230 -20.76 12.40 -5.45
N GLY A 231 -21.83 11.88 -4.84
CA GLY A 231 -22.01 10.44 -4.62
C GLY A 231 -21.24 9.86 -3.43
N ALA A 232 -20.30 10.60 -2.81
CA ALA A 232 -19.59 10.15 -1.63
C ALA A 232 -20.47 10.35 -0.38
N ARG A 233 -20.83 9.24 0.26
CA ARG A 233 -21.66 9.23 1.49
C ARG A 233 -21.11 8.19 2.45
N ILE A 234 -21.23 8.47 3.74
CA ILE A 234 -20.90 7.49 4.78
C ILE A 234 -21.78 6.25 4.59
N PRO A 235 -21.19 5.05 4.43
CA PRO A 235 -21.97 3.83 4.26
C PRO A 235 -22.75 3.47 5.52
N LYS A 236 -23.78 2.63 5.38
CA LYS A 236 -24.39 1.96 6.50
C LYS A 236 -23.40 0.93 7.04
N LEU A 237 -22.98 1.09 8.29
CA LEU A 237 -22.01 0.24 8.97
C LEU A 237 -22.73 -0.82 9.82
N ALA A 238 -22.23 -2.05 9.78
CA ALA A 238 -22.73 -3.18 10.54
C ALA A 238 -21.57 -4.00 11.14
N GLU A 239 -21.88 -4.88 12.07
CA GLU A 239 -20.97 -5.96 12.45
C GLU A 239 -21.14 -7.12 11.48
N THR A 240 -20.02 -7.79 11.13
CA THR A 240 -20.05 -9.01 10.32
C THR A 240 -20.79 -10.11 11.08
N ALA A 241 -21.76 -10.74 10.43
CA ALA A 241 -22.50 -11.85 11.04
C ALA A 241 -21.59 -13.09 11.22
N PRO A 242 -21.74 -13.84 12.32
CA PRO A 242 -21.01 -15.09 12.49
C PRO A 242 -21.24 -16.04 11.31
N GLY A 243 -20.17 -16.67 10.83
CA GLY A 243 -20.24 -17.61 9.70
C GLY A 243 -20.36 -16.94 8.32
N THR A 244 -20.22 -15.62 8.23
CA THR A 244 -20.13 -14.94 6.93
C THR A 244 -18.98 -15.52 6.12
N ARG A 245 -19.29 -16.00 4.90
CA ARG A 245 -18.27 -16.53 4.00
C ARG A 245 -17.41 -15.41 3.46
N GLU A 246 -16.12 -15.55 3.60
CA GLU A 246 -15.14 -14.68 2.99
C GLU A 246 -15.00 -15.03 1.50
N VAL A 247 -15.24 -14.06 0.63
CA VAL A 247 -14.97 -14.14 -0.80
C VAL A 247 -13.99 -13.04 -1.11
N ASP A 248 -12.76 -13.40 -1.49
CA ASP A 248 -11.76 -12.41 -1.84
C ASP A 248 -12.07 -11.72 -3.18
N PHE A 249 -11.56 -10.51 -3.34
CA PHE A 249 -11.78 -9.74 -4.55
C PHE A 249 -11.08 -10.36 -5.77
N PHE A 250 -9.97 -11.08 -5.57
CA PHE A 250 -9.28 -11.80 -6.65
C PHE A 250 -10.20 -12.83 -7.29
N ALA A 251 -10.93 -13.62 -6.50
CA ALA A 251 -11.90 -14.57 -7.02
C ALA A 251 -13.03 -13.89 -7.81
N VAL A 252 -13.54 -12.76 -7.31
CA VAL A 252 -14.55 -11.96 -8.04
C VAL A 252 -13.99 -11.46 -9.37
N ASN A 253 -12.77 -10.95 -9.37
CA ASN A 253 -12.15 -10.31 -10.53
C ASN A 253 -11.69 -11.31 -11.59
N THR A 254 -11.29 -12.52 -11.21
CA THR A 254 -10.90 -13.59 -12.13
C THR A 254 -12.11 -14.34 -12.72
N HIS A 255 -13.21 -14.46 -11.98
CA HIS A 255 -14.42 -15.17 -12.41
C HIS A 255 -15.56 -14.19 -12.76
N ARG A 256 -15.28 -13.10 -13.45
CA ARG A 256 -16.21 -11.99 -13.77
C ARG A 256 -17.55 -12.46 -14.32
N ALA A 257 -17.55 -13.44 -15.24
CA ALA A 257 -18.76 -13.94 -15.86
C ALA A 257 -19.76 -14.52 -14.85
N ALA A 258 -19.29 -15.14 -13.77
CA ALA A 258 -20.14 -15.69 -12.71
C ALA A 258 -20.87 -14.59 -11.89
N HIS A 259 -20.38 -13.37 -11.96
CA HIS A 259 -20.90 -12.23 -11.18
C HIS A 259 -21.68 -11.22 -12.01
N ALA A 260 -21.71 -11.34 -13.35
CA ALA A 260 -22.25 -10.32 -14.24
C ALA A 260 -23.76 -10.04 -14.07
N ALA A 261 -24.55 -11.00 -13.57
CA ALA A 261 -26.01 -10.89 -13.43
C ALA A 261 -26.50 -10.84 -11.97
N VAL A 262 -25.60 -10.72 -10.99
CA VAL A 262 -26.01 -10.68 -9.58
C VAL A 262 -26.67 -9.34 -9.25
N ARG A 263 -27.66 -9.35 -8.34
CA ARG A 263 -28.28 -8.11 -7.83
C ARG A 263 -27.49 -7.50 -6.67
N ARG A 264 -26.69 -8.30 -5.98
CA ARG A 264 -25.78 -7.91 -4.91
C ARG A 264 -24.46 -8.61 -5.12
N LEU A 265 -23.37 -7.84 -5.12
CA LEU A 265 -22.00 -8.34 -5.16
C LEU A 265 -21.35 -8.04 -3.80
N GLN A 266 -20.90 -9.11 -3.14
CA GLN A 266 -20.21 -9.02 -1.85
C GLN A 266 -18.80 -9.59 -1.97
N PHE A 267 -17.83 -8.90 -1.37
CA PHE A 267 -16.47 -9.41 -1.22
C PHE A 267 -15.84 -8.88 0.07
N ALA A 268 -14.82 -9.58 0.53
CA ALA A 268 -14.06 -9.25 1.73
C ALA A 268 -13.01 -8.17 1.44
N PHE A 269 -12.64 -7.42 2.47
CA PHE A 269 -11.44 -6.58 2.46
C PHE A 269 -10.55 -6.94 3.65
N ASN A 270 -9.37 -7.47 3.33
CA ASN A 270 -8.35 -7.86 4.31
C ASN A 270 -6.97 -7.42 3.82
N PRO A 271 -6.35 -6.41 4.45
CA PRO A 271 -5.04 -5.91 4.04
C PRO A 271 -3.85 -6.77 4.51
N ALA A 272 -4.09 -7.80 5.32
CA ALA A 272 -3.04 -8.63 5.94
C ALA A 272 -2.51 -9.75 5.03
N LEU A 273 -2.98 -9.86 3.78
CA LEU A 273 -2.67 -10.99 2.90
C LEU A 273 -1.19 -11.13 2.57
N HIS A 274 -0.46 -10.02 2.42
CA HIS A 274 0.93 -10.08 1.99
C HIS A 274 1.91 -9.76 3.10
N LEU A 275 1.73 -8.65 3.79
CA LEU A 275 2.66 -8.17 4.80
C LEU A 275 1.87 -7.50 5.93
N PRO A 276 2.09 -7.92 7.18
CA PRO A 276 1.31 -7.44 8.32
C PRO A 276 1.93 -6.22 9.01
N ASP A 277 2.77 -5.43 8.33
CA ASP A 277 3.37 -4.24 8.91
C ASP A 277 2.41 -3.04 8.94
N ASP A 278 2.64 -2.11 9.86
CA ASP A 278 1.75 -0.99 10.14
C ASP A 278 1.62 -0.03 8.96
N ASP A 279 2.72 0.27 8.27
CA ASP A 279 2.71 1.13 7.10
C ASP A 279 1.80 0.54 5.99
N THR A 280 1.92 -0.76 5.69
CA THR A 280 1.09 -1.46 4.70
C THR A 280 -0.39 -1.45 5.07
N PHE A 281 -0.73 -1.68 6.33
CA PHE A 281 -2.12 -1.60 6.79
C PHE A 281 -2.72 -0.22 6.56
N MET A 282 -1.99 0.86 6.87
CA MET A 282 -2.47 2.23 6.68
C MET A 282 -2.51 2.67 5.21
N GLU A 283 -1.78 1.99 4.31
CA GLU A 283 -1.80 2.25 2.88
C GLU A 283 -2.99 1.62 2.17
N ASN A 284 -3.30 0.39 2.53
CA ASN A 284 -4.17 -0.50 1.77
C ASN A 284 -5.63 -0.04 1.64
N PRO A 285 -6.27 0.68 2.58
CA PRO A 285 -7.63 1.20 2.38
C PRO A 285 -7.80 2.05 1.12
N SER A 286 -6.74 2.69 0.63
CA SER A 286 -6.77 3.48 -0.61
C SER A 286 -7.02 2.65 -1.88
N ALA A 287 -6.91 1.31 -1.84
CA ALA A 287 -7.28 0.41 -2.94
C ALA A 287 -8.80 0.26 -3.12
N LEU A 288 -9.59 0.49 -2.07
CA LEU A 288 -11.04 0.24 -2.07
C LEU A 288 -11.80 0.96 -3.20
N PRO A 289 -11.56 2.25 -3.52
CA PRO A 289 -12.25 2.91 -4.62
C PRO A 289 -12.06 2.22 -5.97
N ASP A 290 -10.87 1.70 -6.24
CA ASP A 290 -10.56 1.01 -7.52
C ASP A 290 -11.17 -0.39 -7.54
N MET A 291 -11.14 -1.12 -6.43
CA MET A 291 -11.80 -2.42 -6.28
C MET A 291 -13.32 -2.28 -6.51
N VAL A 292 -13.96 -1.28 -5.89
CA VAL A 292 -15.39 -1.01 -6.02
C VAL A 292 -15.74 -0.55 -7.44
N ARG A 293 -14.92 0.31 -8.06
CA ARG A 293 -15.09 0.72 -9.46
C ARG A 293 -15.06 -0.48 -10.38
N THR A 294 -14.11 -1.38 -10.18
CA THR A 294 -13.98 -2.62 -10.95
C THR A 294 -15.18 -3.55 -10.70
N ALA A 295 -15.61 -3.70 -9.44
CA ALA A 295 -16.79 -4.49 -9.09
C ALA A 295 -18.07 -4.01 -9.81
N ARG A 296 -18.25 -2.69 -9.95
CA ARG A 296 -19.39 -2.11 -10.70
C ARG A 296 -19.35 -2.42 -12.19
N ILE A 297 -18.16 -2.55 -12.77
CA ILE A 297 -18.03 -2.99 -14.19
C ILE A 297 -18.32 -4.49 -14.31
N ILE A 298 -17.90 -5.29 -13.32
CA ILE A 298 -18.16 -6.75 -13.31
C ILE A 298 -19.66 -7.04 -13.16
N ALA A 299 -20.34 -6.34 -12.24
CA ALA A 299 -21.75 -6.53 -11.93
C ALA A 299 -22.53 -5.20 -12.06
N PRO A 300 -22.87 -4.77 -13.29
CA PRO A 300 -23.57 -3.51 -13.52
C PRO A 300 -24.93 -3.45 -12.82
N GLY A 301 -25.15 -2.39 -12.05
CA GLY A 301 -26.40 -2.19 -11.29
C GLY A 301 -26.51 -2.99 -9.99
N ALA A 302 -25.56 -3.85 -9.66
CA ALA A 302 -25.55 -4.56 -8.41
C ALA A 302 -25.26 -3.62 -7.21
N ALA A 303 -25.92 -3.89 -6.08
CA ALA A 303 -25.52 -3.29 -4.82
C ALA A 303 -24.19 -3.89 -4.37
N ILE A 304 -23.18 -3.04 -4.14
CA ILE A 304 -21.88 -3.49 -3.66
C ILE A 304 -21.86 -3.44 -2.14
N ARG A 305 -21.49 -4.58 -1.52
CA ARG A 305 -21.26 -4.71 -0.08
C ARG A 305 -19.83 -5.21 0.17
N ILE A 306 -19.15 -4.59 1.11
CA ILE A 306 -17.85 -5.05 1.57
C ILE A 306 -18.05 -5.72 2.93
N ASP A 307 -17.86 -7.05 2.97
CA ASP A 307 -18.13 -7.89 4.15
C ASP A 307 -17.48 -9.28 3.98
N PRO A 308 -16.64 -9.75 4.91
CA PRO A 308 -16.16 -9.02 6.09
C PRO A 308 -15.06 -8.00 5.77
N ILE A 309 -14.96 -6.97 6.61
CA ILE A 309 -13.80 -6.10 6.70
C ILE A 309 -13.05 -6.48 7.96
N THR A 310 -11.83 -6.97 7.82
CA THR A 310 -10.99 -7.43 8.92
C THR A 310 -9.54 -7.27 8.56
N PHE A 311 -8.67 -7.19 9.56
CA PHE A 311 -7.22 -7.34 9.37
C PHE A 311 -6.63 -8.50 10.18
N ASP A 312 -7.49 -9.38 10.68
CA ASP A 312 -7.04 -10.66 11.22
C ASP A 312 -6.42 -11.51 10.11
N SER A 313 -5.29 -12.13 10.40
CA SER A 313 -4.63 -12.99 9.42
C SER A 313 -5.52 -14.18 9.06
N GLN A 314 -5.67 -14.43 7.76
CA GLN A 314 -6.36 -15.61 7.23
C GLN A 314 -5.35 -16.66 6.72
N HIS A 315 -4.16 -16.24 6.34
CA HIS A 315 -3.09 -17.09 5.83
C HIS A 315 -1.78 -16.86 6.56
N PRO A 316 -1.01 -17.91 6.80
CA PRO A 316 -1.28 -19.34 6.56
C PRO A 316 -2.15 -19.97 7.64
N ARG A 317 -2.34 -19.24 8.73
CA ARG A 317 -3.15 -19.68 9.87
C ARG A 317 -4.03 -18.53 10.32
N PRO A 318 -5.33 -18.75 10.44
CA PRO A 318 -6.21 -17.75 11.02
C PRO A 318 -5.69 -17.34 12.41
N ALA A 319 -5.42 -16.06 12.57
CA ALA A 319 -4.95 -15.49 13.83
C ALA A 319 -5.53 -14.10 14.02
N ARG A 320 -5.96 -13.81 15.22
CA ARG A 320 -6.41 -12.46 15.59
C ARG A 320 -5.22 -11.54 15.74
N ASP A 321 -5.34 -10.37 15.14
CA ASP A 321 -4.36 -9.33 15.28
C ASP A 321 -4.69 -8.46 16.50
N PRO A 322 -3.79 -8.36 17.50
CA PRO A 322 -4.05 -7.58 18.72
C PRO A 322 -4.28 -6.09 18.45
N ARG A 323 -3.80 -5.56 17.31
CA ARG A 323 -4.03 -4.17 16.90
C ARG A 323 -5.49 -3.88 16.61
N ASN A 324 -6.31 -4.92 16.34
CA ASN A 324 -7.74 -4.80 16.07
C ASN A 324 -8.50 -4.07 17.20
N ALA A 325 -8.10 -4.26 18.45
CA ALA A 325 -8.70 -3.63 19.62
C ALA A 325 -7.98 -2.34 20.09
N SER A 326 -7.01 -1.84 19.33
CA SER A 326 -6.14 -0.71 19.71
C SER A 326 -6.54 0.61 19.02
N GLN A 327 -5.80 1.70 19.33
CA GLN A 327 -5.91 2.99 18.62
C GLN A 327 -5.51 2.86 17.15
N PHE A 328 -4.52 2.02 16.84
CA PHE A 328 -4.18 1.67 15.46
C PHE A 328 -5.41 1.14 14.71
N GLY A 329 -6.12 0.17 15.28
CA GLY A 329 -7.34 -0.38 14.71
C GLY A 329 -8.44 0.67 14.54
N ALA A 330 -8.55 1.64 15.45
CA ALA A 330 -9.49 2.74 15.32
C ALA A 330 -9.18 3.65 14.13
N VAL A 331 -7.91 4.05 13.97
CA VAL A 331 -7.45 4.85 12.81
C VAL A 331 -7.70 4.09 11.51
N TRP A 332 -7.25 2.84 11.43
CA TRP A 332 -7.47 2.00 10.26
C TRP A 332 -8.95 1.86 9.90
N SER A 333 -9.82 1.62 10.88
CA SER A 333 -11.26 1.51 10.66
C SER A 333 -11.86 2.81 10.11
N ALA A 334 -11.45 3.96 10.63
CA ALA A 334 -11.89 5.27 10.13
C ALA A 334 -11.39 5.54 8.71
N LEU A 335 -10.15 5.13 8.38
CA LEU A 335 -9.62 5.17 7.01
C LEU A 335 -10.45 4.31 6.06
N VAL A 336 -10.77 3.09 6.44
CA VAL A 336 -11.62 2.21 5.63
C VAL A 336 -12.97 2.87 5.38
N VAL A 337 -13.63 3.43 6.40
CA VAL A 337 -14.90 4.14 6.22
C VAL A 337 -14.76 5.33 5.27
N LYS A 338 -13.67 6.10 5.37
CA LYS A 338 -13.37 7.19 4.42
C LYS A 338 -13.34 6.68 2.98
N TYR A 339 -12.56 5.65 2.70
CA TYR A 339 -12.37 5.16 1.33
C TYR A 339 -13.61 4.41 0.81
N LEU A 340 -14.40 3.75 1.67
CA LEU A 340 -15.72 3.21 1.31
C LEU A 340 -16.70 4.32 0.92
N ALA A 341 -16.70 5.44 1.66
CA ALA A 341 -17.53 6.59 1.34
C ALA A 341 -17.13 7.23 0.00
N LEU A 342 -15.82 7.41 -0.24
CA LEU A 342 -15.28 7.90 -1.52
C LEU A 342 -15.61 6.96 -2.67
N ALA A 343 -15.62 5.65 -2.42
CA ALA A 343 -16.03 4.63 -3.38
C ALA A 343 -17.55 4.60 -3.62
N GLY A 344 -18.35 5.30 -2.81
CA GLY A 344 -19.81 5.30 -2.89
C GLY A 344 -20.42 3.95 -2.53
N VAL A 345 -19.81 3.19 -1.59
CA VAL A 345 -20.37 1.95 -1.06
C VAL A 345 -21.55 2.26 -0.16
N GLY A 346 -22.68 1.58 -0.36
CA GLY A 346 -23.89 1.81 0.45
C GLY A 346 -23.88 1.09 1.79
N GLU A 347 -23.22 -0.06 1.88
CA GLU A 347 -23.24 -0.93 3.07
C GLU A 347 -21.90 -1.65 3.25
N ALA A 348 -21.43 -1.71 4.49
CA ALA A 348 -20.21 -2.41 4.86
C ALA A 348 -20.33 -3.07 6.24
N ALA A 349 -19.63 -4.18 6.47
CA ALA A 349 -19.63 -4.86 7.76
C ALA A 349 -18.20 -5.20 8.20
N PHE A 350 -17.95 -4.94 9.49
CA PHE A 350 -16.63 -5.08 10.11
C PHE A 350 -16.62 -6.25 11.09
N ALA A 351 -15.58 -7.08 11.00
CA ALA A 351 -15.29 -8.12 11.98
C ALA A 351 -14.31 -7.56 13.01
N ILE A 352 -14.82 -6.80 13.98
CA ILE A 352 -14.03 -6.12 15.02
C ILE A 352 -14.54 -6.52 16.42
N ASP A 353 -13.63 -6.97 17.27
CA ASP A 353 -13.97 -7.56 18.56
C ASP A 353 -14.31 -6.55 19.67
N GLY A 354 -13.95 -5.28 19.53
CA GLY A 354 -14.20 -4.28 20.57
C GLY A 354 -13.23 -3.10 20.58
N GLY A 355 -13.04 -2.50 21.76
CA GLY A 355 -12.07 -1.44 21.98
C GLY A 355 -12.33 -0.13 21.21
N PRO A 356 -11.28 0.68 21.01
CA PRO A 356 -11.34 1.95 20.29
C PRO A 356 -11.87 1.84 18.86
N ALA A 357 -11.56 0.75 18.14
CA ALA A 357 -12.03 0.54 16.78
C ALA A 357 -13.56 0.41 16.69
N ARG A 358 -14.18 -0.38 17.60
CA ARG A 358 -15.65 -0.47 17.68
C ARG A 358 -16.28 0.86 18.08
N ALA A 359 -15.65 1.62 18.98
CA ALA A 359 -16.15 2.93 19.39
C ALA A 359 -16.21 3.91 18.22
N VAL A 360 -15.15 4.00 17.42
CA VAL A 360 -15.09 4.87 16.24
C VAL A 360 -16.09 4.44 15.16
N LEU A 361 -16.29 3.16 14.94
CA LEU A 361 -17.29 2.67 13.98
C LEU A 361 -18.73 3.02 14.42
N ARG A 362 -19.06 2.93 15.71
CA ARG A 362 -20.36 3.37 16.24
C ARG A 362 -20.56 4.88 16.09
N GLU A 363 -19.52 5.68 16.32
CA GLU A 363 -19.54 7.12 16.10
C GLU A 363 -19.82 7.44 14.62
N LEU A 364 -19.08 6.83 13.69
CA LEU A 364 -19.24 7.06 12.26
C LEU A 364 -20.57 6.50 11.72
N ALA A 365 -21.11 5.44 12.29
CA ALA A 365 -22.41 4.89 11.90
C ALA A 365 -23.57 5.87 12.12
N ALA A 366 -23.45 6.80 13.08
CA ALA A 366 -24.46 7.84 13.30
C ALA A 366 -24.57 8.82 12.11
N PHE A 367 -23.57 8.87 11.24
CA PHE A 367 -23.54 9.72 10.05
C PHE A 367 -23.89 8.96 8.76
N ALA A 368 -24.45 7.76 8.85
CA ALA A 368 -24.83 6.97 7.68
C ALA A 368 -25.72 7.80 6.72
N GLY A 369 -25.32 7.84 5.44
CA GLY A 369 -25.98 8.63 4.40
C GLY A 369 -25.57 10.11 4.33
N CYS A 370 -24.87 10.67 5.33
CA CYS A 370 -24.32 12.02 5.28
C CYS A 370 -23.27 12.14 4.17
N ALA A 371 -23.24 13.30 3.52
CA ALA A 371 -22.31 13.59 2.44
C ALA A 371 -20.88 13.76 2.97
N VAL A 372 -19.90 13.34 2.16
CA VAL A 372 -18.49 13.56 2.45
C VAL A 372 -17.97 14.74 1.64
N ARG A 373 -17.17 15.59 2.28
CA ARG A 373 -16.49 16.71 1.63
C ARG A 373 -15.07 16.35 1.24
N GLU A 374 -14.57 17.00 0.22
CA GLU A 374 -13.18 16.90 -0.17
C GLU A 374 -12.26 17.33 0.96
N THR A 375 -11.18 16.58 1.16
CA THR A 375 -10.11 16.93 2.08
C THR A 375 -8.79 16.86 1.32
N VAL A 376 -8.05 17.97 1.31
CA VAL A 376 -6.72 18.04 0.72
C VAL A 376 -5.71 18.05 1.84
N VAL A 377 -4.90 17.02 1.89
CA VAL A 377 -3.78 16.92 2.83
C VAL A 377 -2.48 17.13 2.04
N ALA A 378 -1.82 18.25 2.28
CA ALA A 378 -0.55 18.60 1.67
C ALA A 378 0.58 18.34 2.69
N ALA A 379 1.52 17.50 2.30
CA ALA A 379 2.71 17.16 3.08
C ALA A 379 3.90 16.97 2.13
N GLU A 380 5.11 17.03 2.65
CA GLU A 380 6.29 16.57 1.92
C GLU A 380 6.34 15.03 2.00
N GLY A 381 6.34 14.39 0.85
CA GLY A 381 6.30 12.93 0.78
C GLY A 381 4.89 12.35 1.04
N ARG A 382 4.84 11.16 1.60
CA ARG A 382 3.57 10.56 2.03
C ARG A 382 3.01 11.34 3.20
N ALA A 383 1.74 11.74 3.10
CA ALA A 383 1.07 12.43 4.19
C ALA A 383 0.95 11.52 5.42
N PRO A 384 1.47 11.96 6.59
CA PRO A 384 1.41 11.17 7.82
C PRO A 384 0.04 11.24 8.50
N VAL A 385 -0.85 12.08 7.97
CA VAL A 385 -2.19 12.32 8.49
C VAL A 385 -3.18 12.22 7.36
N GLU A 386 -4.31 11.59 7.62
CA GLU A 386 -5.46 11.51 6.74
C GLU A 386 -6.63 12.32 7.32
N ALA A 387 -7.53 12.77 6.48
CA ALA A 387 -8.68 13.56 6.92
C ALA A 387 -9.99 13.04 6.33
N LEU A 388 -11.05 13.02 7.14
CA LEU A 388 -12.42 12.74 6.74
C LEU A 388 -13.31 13.92 7.20
N ALA A 389 -13.99 14.56 6.27
CA ALA A 389 -14.92 15.64 6.55
C ALA A 389 -16.33 15.25 6.13
N ILE A 390 -17.28 15.27 7.07
CA ILE A 390 -18.67 14.86 6.89
C ILE A 390 -19.58 16.09 7.01
N ASP A 391 -20.42 16.31 6.00
CA ASP A 391 -21.46 17.34 6.04
C ASP A 391 -22.70 16.72 6.71
N ASP A 392 -23.00 17.11 7.95
CA ASP A 392 -24.14 16.63 8.73
C ASP A 392 -25.39 17.50 8.62
N GLY A 393 -25.38 18.47 7.72
CA GLY A 393 -26.45 19.46 7.52
C GLY A 393 -26.22 20.74 8.32
N PRO A 394 -26.17 20.73 9.65
CA PRO A 394 -25.87 21.92 10.45
C PRO A 394 -24.43 22.42 10.30
N GLY A 395 -23.49 21.53 9.97
CA GLY A 395 -22.08 21.89 9.88
C GLY A 395 -21.23 20.83 9.21
N VAL A 396 -19.92 20.89 9.48
CA VAL A 396 -18.93 19.93 9.01
C VAL A 396 -18.25 19.29 10.22
N ARG A 397 -18.36 17.99 10.29
CA ARG A 397 -17.60 17.17 11.26
C ARG A 397 -16.29 16.75 10.62
N LEU A 398 -15.20 16.90 11.35
CA LEU A 398 -13.86 16.62 10.85
C LEU A 398 -13.15 15.58 11.75
N TRP A 399 -12.59 14.56 11.13
CA TRP A 399 -11.68 13.60 11.75
C TRP A 399 -10.31 13.76 11.09
N LEU A 400 -9.28 14.07 11.89
CA LEU A 400 -7.89 14.01 11.46
C LEU A 400 -7.28 12.76 12.08
N MET A 401 -6.68 11.91 11.26
CA MET A 401 -6.20 10.60 11.63
C MET A 401 -4.68 10.54 11.45
N ASN A 402 -3.93 10.48 12.56
CA ASN A 402 -2.50 10.23 12.49
C ASN A 402 -2.26 8.75 12.14
N THR A 403 -1.74 8.47 10.95
CA THR A 403 -1.50 7.13 10.44
C THR A 403 -0.14 6.55 10.85
N THR A 404 0.62 7.27 11.68
CA THR A 404 2.00 6.93 12.06
C THR A 404 2.16 6.68 13.55
N ASP A 405 3.24 6.04 13.90
CA ASP A 405 3.71 5.79 15.28
C ASP A 405 4.43 6.99 15.91
N LEU A 406 4.46 8.15 15.23
CA LEU A 406 5.10 9.38 15.68
C LEU A 406 4.08 10.50 15.87
N PRO A 407 4.29 11.43 16.83
CA PRO A 407 3.48 12.64 16.93
C PRO A 407 3.55 13.46 15.63
N GLN A 408 2.42 14.03 15.21
CA GLN A 408 2.32 14.82 13.99
C GLN A 408 1.79 16.21 14.27
N ARG A 409 2.44 17.23 13.70
CA ARG A 409 1.94 18.59 13.68
C ARG A 409 1.19 18.87 12.39
N VAL A 410 -0.01 19.40 12.53
CA VAL A 410 -0.93 19.66 11.42
C VAL A 410 -1.39 21.11 11.48
N LEU A 411 -1.40 21.77 10.34
CA LEU A 411 -2.05 23.06 10.15
C LEU A 411 -3.42 22.88 9.50
N LEU A 412 -4.48 23.09 10.26
CA LEU A 412 -5.84 23.04 9.75
C LEU A 412 -6.23 24.41 9.18
N ALA A 413 -6.46 24.47 7.87
CA ALA A 413 -6.82 25.70 7.19
C ALA A 413 -8.32 26.03 7.32
N ASP A 414 -8.63 27.30 7.64
CA ASP A 414 -9.95 27.90 7.60
C ASP A 414 -9.87 29.23 6.84
N GLY A 415 -10.15 29.18 5.53
CA GLY A 415 -9.77 30.28 4.63
C GLY A 415 -8.26 30.49 4.65
N ASP A 416 -7.84 31.68 5.00
CA ASP A 416 -6.42 32.06 5.13
C ASP A 416 -5.85 31.87 6.55
N VAL A 417 -6.68 31.46 7.50
CA VAL A 417 -6.27 31.20 8.88
C VAL A 417 -5.83 29.73 9.03
N PHE A 418 -4.71 29.52 9.68
CA PHE A 418 -4.18 28.17 9.98
C PHE A 418 -4.17 27.95 11.48
N THR A 419 -4.89 26.94 11.95
CA THR A 419 -4.88 26.50 13.34
C THR A 419 -3.90 25.33 13.49
N PRO A 420 -2.84 25.48 14.30
CA PRO A 420 -1.92 24.39 14.57
C PRO A 420 -2.56 23.37 15.52
N LEU A 421 -2.38 22.10 15.21
CA LEU A 421 -2.84 20.97 16.00
C LEU A 421 -1.69 19.98 16.15
N GLU A 422 -1.62 19.31 17.29
CA GLU A 422 -0.70 18.19 17.51
C GLU A 422 -1.52 16.92 17.72
N LEU A 423 -1.17 15.88 17.00
CA LEU A 423 -1.79 14.56 17.09
C LEU A 423 -0.77 13.57 17.65
N ALA A 424 -1.12 12.88 18.71
CA ALA A 424 -0.33 11.76 19.23
C ALA A 424 -0.27 10.60 18.21
N PRO A 425 0.65 9.62 18.38
CA PRO A 425 0.68 8.42 17.58
C PRO A 425 -0.69 7.74 17.49
N HIS A 426 -1.15 7.43 16.28
CA HIS A 426 -2.44 6.80 15.99
C HIS A 426 -3.64 7.50 16.67
N GLU A 427 -3.57 8.81 16.84
CA GLU A 427 -4.69 9.60 17.34
C GLU A 427 -5.69 9.94 16.24
N ILE A 428 -6.97 9.96 16.60
CA ILE A 428 -8.05 10.55 15.83
C ILE A 428 -8.50 11.84 16.55
N TRP A 429 -8.09 12.99 16.02
CA TRP A 429 -8.61 14.29 16.46
C TRP A 429 -9.97 14.57 15.83
N ARG A 430 -10.87 15.17 16.58
CA ARG A 430 -12.23 15.48 16.17
C ARG A 430 -12.51 16.96 16.31
N GLY A 431 -13.11 17.54 15.29
CA GLY A 431 -13.50 18.95 15.27
C GLY A 431 -14.82 19.21 14.57
N ASN A 432 -15.39 20.35 14.85
CA ASN A 432 -16.62 20.82 14.21
C ASN A 432 -16.39 22.21 13.64
N ARG A 433 -16.96 22.45 12.46
CA ARG A 433 -17.02 23.77 11.86
C ARG A 433 -18.50 24.12 11.60
N ALA A 434 -18.92 25.32 11.98
CA ALA A 434 -20.16 25.88 11.49
C ALA A 434 -20.07 26.10 9.97
N ARG A 435 -21.19 26.09 9.29
CA ARG A 435 -21.25 26.43 7.86
C ARG A 435 -20.88 27.88 7.61
#